data_0a0fd0eed626e95c2a655ac2fa1aa6fa
#
_entry.id   0a0fd0eed626e95c2a655ac2fa1aa6fa
#
_cell.length_a   1.000
_cell.length_b   1.000
_cell.length_c   1.000
_cell.angle_alpha   90.00
_cell.angle_beta   90.00
_cell.angle_gamma   90.00
#
_symmetry.space_group_name_H-M   'P 1'
#
loop_
_entity.id
_entity.type
_entity.pdbx_description
1 polymer ?
#
loop_
_entity_poly.entity_id
_entity_poly.type
_entity_poly.pdbx_seq_one_letter_code
_entity_poly.pdbx_strand_id
1 'polypeptide(L)'
;MYKQTIITILLALVAMAGWAQTSFDLGEGCLNVIDVSYARGIGKYGDGGISANYLHEKFNNERFSIGAGIGYNHHEKYKFSAIPVYLSTHYFFLDRRFSPFVNLRVGGFALFNAKNVGTNEKYSISKEKQGFSLFMSPSVGIKMHITPNIGIMASICDDAYLINAFDTNKNDYNSKLIHDLGINVGVCFQIKGW
;
A
#
# COMPACT_ATOMS: atom_id res chain seq x y z
N MET A 1 -19.53 17.19 15.71
CA MET A 1 -18.10 17.07 16.06
C MET A 1 -17.22 16.70 14.86
N TYR A 2 -17.48 15.67 14.07
CA TYR A 2 -16.60 15.24 12.96
C TYR A 2 -16.32 16.29 11.87
N LYS A 3 -17.29 17.14 11.52
CA LYS A 3 -17.10 18.19 10.49
C LYS A 3 -16.04 19.21 10.88
N GLN A 4 -16.00 19.62 12.16
CA GLN A 4 -15.00 20.58 12.64
C GLN A 4 -13.60 19.97 12.66
N THR A 5 -13.48 18.71 13.06
CA THR A 5 -12.20 17.99 13.06
C THR A 5 -11.62 17.84 11.65
N ILE A 6 -12.46 17.53 10.65
CA ILE A 6 -12.05 17.44 9.25
C ILE A 6 -11.58 18.81 8.72
N ILE A 7 -12.32 19.88 9.02
CA ILE A 7 -11.95 21.23 8.60
C ILE A 7 -10.63 21.66 9.26
N THR A 8 -10.44 21.36 10.54
CA THR A 8 -9.18 21.68 11.25
C THR A 8 -7.99 20.92 10.66
N ILE A 9 -8.16 19.66 10.33
CA ILE A 9 -7.12 18.85 9.67
C ILE A 9 -6.81 19.41 8.28
N LEU A 10 -7.82 19.77 7.49
CA LEU A 10 -7.65 20.40 6.17
C LEU A 10 -6.92 21.74 6.27
N LEU A 11 -7.31 22.60 7.23
CA LEU A 11 -6.65 23.88 7.47
C LEU A 11 -5.20 23.71 7.95
N ALA A 12 -4.92 22.73 8.81
CA ALA A 12 -3.56 22.40 9.24
C ALA A 12 -2.71 21.93 8.06
N LEU A 13 -3.24 21.10 7.17
CA LEU A 13 -2.57 20.64 5.94
C LEU A 13 -2.27 21.81 4.99
N VAL A 14 -3.21 22.75 4.82
CA VAL A 14 -3.01 23.95 4.00
C VAL A 14 -1.98 24.90 4.63
N ALA A 15 -2.00 25.09 5.94
CA ALA A 15 -1.01 25.90 6.65
C ALA A 15 0.40 25.30 6.55
N MET A 16 0.54 23.99 6.68
CA MET A 16 1.83 23.29 6.49
C MET A 16 2.36 23.42 5.06
N ALA A 17 1.48 23.42 4.05
CA ALA A 17 1.86 23.67 2.66
C ALA A 17 2.41 25.08 2.42
N GLY A 18 1.95 26.09 3.19
CA GLY A 18 2.45 27.46 3.12
C GLY A 18 3.87 27.64 3.69
N TRP A 19 4.29 26.80 4.62
CA TRP A 19 5.64 26.89 5.22
C TRP A 19 6.72 26.15 4.41
N ALA A 20 6.34 25.37 3.41
CA ALA A 20 7.26 24.62 2.58
C ALA A 20 7.76 25.40 1.37
N GLN A 21 8.35 26.59 1.59
CA GLN A 21 8.77 27.50 0.50
C GLN A 21 10.08 27.13 -0.21
N THR A 22 10.78 26.08 0.19
CA THR A 22 11.97 25.63 -0.53
C THR A 22 11.55 24.68 -1.65
N SER A 23 11.73 25.12 -2.90
CA SER A 23 11.64 24.22 -4.06
C SER A 23 12.76 23.19 -3.97
N PHE A 24 12.39 21.93 -3.81
CA PHE A 24 13.27 20.81 -4.06
C PHE A 24 12.99 20.35 -5.49
N ASP A 25 14.03 20.24 -6.30
CA ASP A 25 13.95 19.68 -7.65
C ASP A 25 13.70 18.16 -7.51
N LEU A 26 12.42 17.78 -7.51
CA LEU A 26 11.96 16.43 -7.17
C LEU A 26 11.70 15.56 -8.39
N GLY A 27 11.76 16.12 -9.58
CA GLY A 27 11.25 15.49 -10.81
C GLY A 27 12.25 14.64 -11.56
N GLU A 28 13.45 14.42 -11.05
CA GLU A 28 14.50 13.68 -11.75
C GLU A 28 15.02 12.50 -10.93
N GLY A 29 15.36 11.41 -11.62
CA GLY A 29 16.00 10.25 -11.03
C GLY A 29 15.04 9.15 -10.61
N CYS A 30 15.44 8.40 -9.59
CA CYS A 30 14.68 7.26 -9.06
C CYS A 30 14.25 7.51 -7.63
N LEU A 31 13.03 7.12 -7.31
CA LEU A 31 12.46 7.09 -5.99
C LEU A 31 12.52 5.65 -5.47
N ASN A 32 13.19 5.44 -4.35
CA ASN A 32 13.20 4.18 -3.63
C ASN A 32 12.43 4.36 -2.32
N VAL A 33 11.50 3.48 -2.02
CA VAL A 33 10.69 3.54 -0.80
C VAL A 33 10.80 2.22 -0.06
N ILE A 34 11.06 2.32 1.24
CA ILE A 34 10.90 1.20 2.17
C ILE A 34 9.77 1.60 3.10
N ASP A 35 8.68 0.87 3.09
CA ASP A 35 7.53 1.13 3.94
C ASP A 35 7.10 -0.09 4.74
N VAL A 36 6.47 0.19 5.87
CA VAL A 36 5.75 -0.78 6.68
C VAL A 36 4.30 -0.33 6.79
N SER A 37 3.38 -1.29 6.81
CA SER A 37 1.98 -0.98 7.03
C SER A 37 1.36 -1.85 8.10
N TYR A 38 0.32 -1.29 8.70
CA TYR A 38 -0.65 -2.02 9.50
C TYR A 38 -2.02 -1.83 8.86
N ALA A 39 -2.68 -2.93 8.57
CA ALA A 39 -4.00 -2.92 7.96
C ALA A 39 -5.00 -3.65 8.85
N ARG A 40 -6.25 -3.19 8.82
CA ARG A 40 -7.39 -3.81 9.48
C ARG A 40 -8.44 -4.22 8.45
N GLY A 41 -8.84 -5.47 8.51
CA GLY A 41 -9.86 -6.01 7.63
C GLY A 41 -11.19 -5.29 7.72
N ILE A 42 -11.78 -5.00 6.56
CA ILE A 42 -13.09 -4.38 6.42
C ILE A 42 -14.09 -5.40 5.87
N GLY A 43 -15.30 -5.38 6.42
CA GLY A 43 -16.38 -6.25 5.96
C GLY A 43 -16.22 -7.70 6.39
N LYS A 44 -17.03 -8.58 5.76
CA LYS A 44 -17.17 -9.99 6.15
C LYS A 44 -15.90 -10.82 5.96
N TYR A 45 -15.10 -10.48 4.97
CA TYR A 45 -13.91 -11.22 4.54
C TYR A 45 -12.60 -10.50 4.87
N GLY A 46 -12.67 -9.29 5.43
CA GLY A 46 -11.46 -8.55 5.82
C GLY A 46 -10.64 -9.31 6.85
N ASP A 47 -9.34 -9.29 6.67
CA ASP A 47 -8.39 -10.03 7.49
C ASP A 47 -7.58 -9.09 8.38
N GLY A 48 -6.88 -8.17 7.78
CA GLY A 48 -5.91 -7.30 8.44
C GLY A 48 -4.57 -8.00 8.69
N GLY A 49 -3.56 -7.19 8.97
CA GLY A 49 -2.22 -7.70 9.21
C GLY A 49 -1.15 -6.63 9.12
N ILE A 50 0.08 -7.09 9.00
CA ILE A 50 1.26 -6.23 8.84
C ILE A 50 1.94 -6.51 7.51
N SER A 51 2.51 -5.47 6.91
CA SER A 51 3.35 -5.63 5.71
C SER A 51 4.63 -4.82 5.78
N ALA A 52 5.61 -5.26 5.00
CA ALA A 52 6.83 -4.52 4.73
C ALA A 52 7.10 -4.58 3.23
N ASN A 53 7.40 -3.43 2.62
CA ASN A 53 7.53 -3.31 1.18
C ASN A 53 8.80 -2.55 0.80
N TYR A 54 9.36 -2.93 -0.33
CA TYR A 54 10.37 -2.17 -1.05
C TYR A 54 9.84 -1.83 -2.43
N LEU A 55 10.01 -0.58 -2.83
CA LEU A 55 9.54 -0.04 -4.09
C LEU A 55 10.67 0.74 -4.77
N HIS A 56 10.84 0.51 -6.06
CA HIS A 56 11.74 1.27 -6.93
C HIS A 56 10.95 1.86 -8.08
N GLU A 57 10.92 3.18 -8.19
CA GLU A 57 10.22 3.92 -9.23
C GLU A 57 11.16 4.90 -9.92
N LYS A 58 10.95 5.12 -11.20
CA LYS A 58 11.59 6.17 -11.98
C LYS A 58 10.61 7.32 -12.19
N PHE A 59 11.08 8.54 -11.99
CA PHE A 59 10.31 9.73 -12.35
C PHE A 59 10.22 9.83 -13.88
N ASN A 60 9.02 9.97 -14.38
CA ASN A 60 8.73 10.22 -15.80
C ASN A 60 8.61 11.72 -16.08
N ASN A 61 8.22 12.47 -15.07
CA ASN A 61 8.22 13.92 -14.99
C ASN A 61 8.27 14.35 -13.53
N GLU A 62 8.30 15.66 -13.26
CA GLU A 62 8.39 16.25 -11.91
C GLU A 62 7.35 15.74 -10.90
N ARG A 63 6.24 15.19 -11.36
CA ARG A 63 5.12 14.81 -10.49
C ARG A 63 4.69 13.35 -10.61
N PHE A 64 5.18 12.65 -11.61
CA PHE A 64 4.73 11.30 -11.89
C PHE A 64 5.90 10.32 -11.90
N SER A 65 5.79 9.28 -11.08
CA SER A 65 6.74 8.16 -11.07
C SER A 65 6.03 6.84 -11.30
N ILE A 66 6.74 5.91 -11.91
CA ILE A 66 6.29 4.54 -12.17
C ILE A 66 7.42 3.57 -11.92
N GLY A 67 7.10 2.41 -11.40
CA GLY A 67 8.09 1.37 -11.12
C GLY A 67 7.48 0.07 -10.64
N ALA A 68 8.29 -0.69 -9.93
CA ALA A 68 7.91 -1.99 -9.41
C ALA A 68 8.33 -2.15 -7.95
N GLY A 69 7.61 -3.00 -7.25
CA GLY A 69 7.89 -3.30 -5.86
C GLY A 69 7.68 -4.77 -5.52
N ILE A 70 8.25 -5.12 -4.39
CA ILE A 70 8.10 -6.42 -3.74
C ILE A 70 7.84 -6.19 -2.26
N GLY A 71 7.08 -7.08 -1.65
CA GLY A 71 6.78 -6.97 -0.23
C GLY A 71 6.66 -8.30 0.47
N TYR A 72 6.39 -8.22 1.75
CA TYR A 72 6.01 -9.33 2.61
C TYR A 72 4.79 -8.90 3.41
N ASN A 73 3.71 -9.67 3.31
CA ASN A 73 2.46 -9.45 4.04
C ASN A 73 2.19 -10.63 4.96
N HIS A 74 1.83 -10.36 6.19
CA HIS A 74 1.37 -11.35 7.16
C HIS A 74 -0.06 -11.04 7.56
N HIS A 75 -0.96 -11.97 7.31
CA HIS A 75 -2.38 -11.86 7.60
C HIS A 75 -2.72 -12.59 8.91
N GLU A 76 -3.33 -11.89 9.84
CA GLU A 76 -3.53 -12.37 11.22
C GLU A 76 -4.67 -13.38 11.33
N LYS A 77 -5.82 -13.10 10.72
CA LYS A 77 -7.03 -13.91 10.83
C LYS A 77 -6.89 -15.25 10.12
N TYR A 78 -6.40 -15.23 8.89
CA TYR A 78 -6.22 -16.43 8.07
C TYR A 78 -4.85 -17.07 8.23
N LYS A 79 -3.96 -16.48 9.05
CA LYS A 79 -2.62 -16.99 9.41
C LYS A 79 -1.80 -17.44 8.21
N PHE A 80 -1.82 -16.66 7.15
CA PHE A 80 -0.96 -16.88 5.99
C PHE A 80 0.00 -15.70 5.78
N SER A 81 1.07 -15.98 5.09
CA SER A 81 2.00 -14.95 4.62
C SER A 81 2.03 -14.94 3.09
N ALA A 82 2.22 -13.76 2.53
CA ALA A 82 2.27 -13.56 1.10
C ALA A 82 3.47 -12.70 0.70
N ILE A 83 4.01 -12.96 -0.49
CA ILE A 83 4.97 -12.07 -1.14
C ILE A 83 4.28 -11.44 -2.34
N PRO A 84 3.82 -10.17 -2.24
CA PRO A 84 3.34 -9.42 -3.38
C PRO A 84 4.50 -8.97 -4.26
N VAL A 85 4.28 -9.04 -5.58
CA VAL A 85 5.09 -8.37 -6.60
C VAL A 85 4.15 -7.51 -7.41
N TYR A 86 4.46 -6.21 -7.54
CA TYR A 86 3.53 -5.26 -8.11
C TYR A 86 4.20 -4.16 -8.91
N LEU A 87 3.45 -3.59 -9.85
CA LEU A 87 3.73 -2.30 -10.45
C LEU A 87 3.14 -1.21 -9.55
N SER A 88 3.81 -0.09 -9.48
CA SER A 88 3.40 1.04 -8.68
C SER A 88 3.52 2.33 -9.46
N THR A 89 2.64 3.27 -9.16
CA THR A 89 2.69 4.61 -9.72
C THR A 89 2.30 5.63 -8.68
N HIS A 90 3.10 6.71 -8.55
CA HIS A 90 2.77 7.86 -7.73
C HIS A 90 2.49 9.08 -8.59
N TYR A 91 1.52 9.86 -8.14
CA TYR A 91 1.31 11.23 -8.61
C TYR A 91 1.42 12.19 -7.44
N PHE A 92 2.41 13.07 -7.49
CA PHE A 92 2.69 14.10 -6.48
C PHE A 92 2.04 15.41 -6.90
N PHE A 93 1.18 15.97 -6.04
CA PHE A 93 0.44 17.20 -6.37
C PHE A 93 1.32 18.45 -6.31
N LEU A 94 2.37 18.44 -5.49
CA LEU A 94 3.26 19.57 -5.29
C LEU A 94 4.72 19.15 -5.47
N ASP A 95 5.48 19.99 -6.15
CA ASP A 95 6.94 19.89 -6.23
C ASP A 95 7.58 20.74 -5.12
N ARG A 96 7.42 20.29 -3.88
CA ARG A 96 7.88 21.00 -2.68
C ARG A 96 8.28 20.01 -1.60
N ARG A 97 8.93 20.55 -0.56
CA ARG A 97 9.33 19.79 0.63
C ARG A 97 8.20 18.94 1.21
N PHE A 98 6.99 19.44 1.16
CA PHE A 98 5.76 18.74 1.55
C PHE A 98 4.91 18.53 0.31
N SER A 99 4.64 17.29 -0.02
CA SER A 99 3.87 16.92 -1.22
C SER A 99 2.81 15.88 -0.89
N PRO A 100 1.53 16.25 -0.98
CA PRO A 100 0.46 15.25 -1.04
C PRO A 100 0.63 14.38 -2.29
N PHE A 101 0.23 13.12 -2.20
CA PHE A 101 0.29 12.20 -3.32
C PHE A 101 -0.89 11.23 -3.35
N VAL A 102 -1.14 10.67 -4.52
CA VAL A 102 -1.92 9.45 -4.71
C VAL A 102 -0.99 8.39 -5.28
N ASN A 103 -1.21 7.15 -4.89
CA ASN A 103 -0.45 6.00 -5.38
C ASN A 103 -1.41 4.86 -5.72
N LEU A 104 -1.06 4.09 -6.72
CA LEU A 104 -1.73 2.85 -7.08
C LEU A 104 -0.69 1.75 -7.24
N ARG A 105 -0.86 0.66 -6.49
CA ARG A 105 -0.09 -0.58 -6.63
C ARG A 105 -1.00 -1.65 -7.22
N VAL A 106 -0.55 -2.35 -8.26
CA VAL A 106 -1.31 -3.45 -8.90
C VAL A 106 -0.35 -4.58 -9.22
N GLY A 107 -0.72 -5.79 -8.84
CA GLY A 107 0.16 -6.93 -9.06
C GLY A 107 -0.46 -8.26 -8.68
N GLY A 108 0.39 -9.20 -8.34
CA GLY A 108 0.01 -10.49 -7.83
C GLY A 108 0.83 -10.88 -6.62
N PHE A 109 0.41 -11.94 -5.97
CA PHE A 109 1.11 -12.44 -4.80
C PHE A 109 1.18 -13.96 -4.76
N ALA A 110 2.28 -14.46 -4.18
CA ALA A 110 2.46 -15.85 -3.86
C ALA A 110 2.23 -16.08 -2.37
N LEU A 111 1.48 -17.12 -2.03
CA LEU A 111 1.14 -17.47 -0.65
C LEU A 111 2.16 -18.44 -0.05
N PHE A 112 2.52 -18.20 1.21
CA PHE A 112 3.35 -19.09 2.01
C PHE A 112 2.64 -19.44 3.31
N ASN A 113 2.98 -20.60 3.88
CA ASN A 113 2.53 -21.02 5.21
C ASN A 113 1.03 -20.99 5.45
N ALA A 114 0.22 -21.03 4.38
CA ALA A 114 -1.21 -21.24 4.54
C ALA A 114 -1.38 -22.62 5.19
N LYS A 115 -1.55 -22.65 6.51
CA LYS A 115 -2.02 -23.84 7.21
C LYS A 115 -3.49 -23.95 6.84
N ASN A 116 -3.95 -25.19 6.54
CA ASN A 116 -5.37 -25.48 6.41
C ASN A 116 -6.07 -24.99 7.69
N VAL A 117 -6.64 -23.79 7.67
CA VAL A 117 -7.42 -23.24 8.77
C VAL A 117 -8.80 -23.86 8.64
N GLY A 118 -8.89 -25.13 9.02
CA GLY A 118 -10.12 -25.86 9.18
C GLY A 118 -10.46 -25.93 10.67
N THR A 119 -11.08 -24.91 11.21
CA THR A 119 -11.82 -25.05 12.46
C THR A 119 -13.05 -24.16 12.38
N ASN A 120 -14.18 -24.79 12.09
CA ASN A 120 -15.53 -24.20 12.17
C ASN A 120 -15.84 -22.96 11.32
N GLU A 121 -14.95 -22.52 10.44
CA GLU A 121 -15.24 -21.47 9.50
C GLU A 121 -15.64 -22.03 8.13
N LYS A 122 -16.68 -21.47 7.57
CA LYS A 122 -17.33 -21.86 6.31
C LYS A 122 -16.41 -21.82 5.09
N TYR A 123 -15.21 -21.26 5.22
CA TYR A 123 -14.24 -21.07 4.15
C TYR A 123 -12.82 -21.42 4.63
N SER A 124 -12.10 -22.20 3.85
CA SER A 124 -10.68 -22.47 4.06
C SER A 124 -9.85 -22.02 2.86
N ILE A 125 -8.67 -21.50 3.12
CA ILE A 125 -7.69 -21.15 2.08
C ILE A 125 -6.76 -22.33 1.92
N SER A 126 -6.74 -22.99 0.76
CA SER A 126 -5.88 -24.14 0.48
C SER A 126 -4.69 -23.72 -0.38
N LYS A 127 -3.47 -24.04 0.05
CA LYS A 127 -2.24 -23.75 -0.68
C LYS A 127 -2.15 -24.52 -2.02
N GLU A 128 -2.70 -25.73 -2.09
CA GLU A 128 -2.49 -26.64 -3.23
C GLU A 128 -3.24 -26.24 -4.51
N LYS A 129 -4.23 -25.37 -4.40
CA LYS A 129 -5.07 -24.97 -5.54
C LYS A 129 -5.13 -23.46 -5.77
N GLN A 130 -4.24 -22.70 -5.12
CA GLN A 130 -4.14 -21.27 -5.39
C GLN A 130 -3.24 -21.04 -6.58
N GLY A 131 -3.88 -20.66 -7.70
CA GLY A 131 -3.20 -20.03 -8.79
C GLY A 131 -2.69 -18.63 -8.43
N PHE A 132 -2.27 -17.87 -9.41
CA PHE A 132 -1.89 -16.48 -9.27
C PHE A 132 -3.07 -15.66 -8.71
N SER A 133 -2.84 -15.01 -7.59
CA SER A 133 -3.83 -14.14 -6.93
C SER A 133 -3.53 -12.69 -7.25
N LEU A 134 -4.57 -11.90 -7.49
CA LEU A 134 -4.44 -10.49 -7.83
C LEU A 134 -4.48 -9.61 -6.59
N PHE A 135 -3.74 -8.51 -6.65
CA PHE A 135 -3.63 -7.51 -5.61
C PHE A 135 -3.73 -6.12 -6.23
N MET A 136 -4.49 -5.25 -5.58
CA MET A 136 -4.59 -3.83 -5.90
C MET A 136 -4.62 -3.03 -4.60
N SER A 137 -3.85 -1.95 -4.54
CA SER A 137 -3.77 -1.09 -3.36
C SER A 137 -3.71 0.37 -3.79
N PRO A 138 -4.86 1.04 -3.94
CA PRO A 138 -4.93 2.49 -4.03
C PRO A 138 -4.58 3.12 -2.68
N SER A 139 -3.85 4.23 -2.70
CA SER A 139 -3.54 4.97 -1.49
C SER A 139 -3.47 6.48 -1.72
N VAL A 140 -3.70 7.22 -0.66
CA VAL A 140 -3.53 8.68 -0.60
C VAL A 140 -2.67 9.02 0.61
N GLY A 141 -1.72 9.93 0.42
CA GLY A 141 -0.75 10.21 1.47
C GLY A 141 -0.03 11.53 1.30
N ILE A 142 0.99 11.67 2.13
CA ILE A 142 1.88 12.83 2.15
C ILE A 142 3.33 12.36 2.14
N LYS A 143 4.16 13.07 1.40
CA LYS A 143 5.62 12.95 1.41
C LYS A 143 6.20 14.21 2.01
N MET A 144 7.16 14.06 2.91
CA MET A 144 7.90 15.16 3.51
C MET A 144 9.41 14.91 3.36
N HIS A 145 10.11 15.79 2.67
CA HIS A 145 11.55 15.73 2.55
C HIS A 145 12.23 16.24 3.83
N ILE A 146 13.10 15.42 4.41
CA ILE A 146 14.00 15.80 5.51
C ILE A 146 15.23 16.47 4.94
N THR A 147 15.80 15.86 3.89
CA THR A 147 16.91 16.37 3.08
C THR A 147 16.52 16.34 1.61
N PRO A 148 17.30 16.92 0.68
CA PRO A 148 17.02 16.82 -0.76
C PRO A 148 16.85 15.39 -1.27
N ASN A 149 17.49 14.42 -0.64
CA ASN A 149 17.52 13.04 -1.09
C ASN A 149 16.76 12.05 -0.19
N ILE A 150 16.35 12.48 1.03
CA ILE A 150 15.71 11.60 2.00
C ILE A 150 14.40 12.24 2.45
N GLY A 151 13.34 11.46 2.48
CA GLY A 151 12.04 11.88 2.97
C GLY A 151 11.32 10.79 3.75
N ILE A 152 10.23 11.19 4.38
CA ILE A 152 9.27 10.31 5.02
C ILE A 152 7.98 10.36 4.23
N MET A 153 7.32 9.21 4.11
CA MET A 153 6.01 9.07 3.48
C MET A 153 5.04 8.46 4.47
N ALA A 154 3.81 8.97 4.48
CA ALA A 154 2.72 8.37 5.24
C ALA A 154 1.47 8.37 4.36
N SER A 155 0.73 7.27 4.34
CA SER A 155 -0.49 7.13 3.53
C SER A 155 -1.52 6.22 4.18
N ILE A 156 -2.76 6.39 3.74
CA ILE A 156 -3.86 5.47 3.98
C ILE A 156 -4.09 4.71 2.68
N CYS A 157 -4.21 3.39 2.76
CA CYS A 157 -4.44 2.50 1.62
C CYS A 157 -5.65 1.60 1.84
N ASP A 158 -6.24 1.13 0.74
CA ASP A 158 -7.20 0.02 0.72
C ASP A 158 -6.55 -1.14 -0.04
N ASP A 159 -6.09 -2.14 0.69
CA ASP A 159 -5.47 -3.32 0.11
C ASP A 159 -6.56 -4.32 -0.28
N ALA A 160 -6.80 -4.44 -1.59
CA ALA A 160 -7.78 -5.34 -2.17
C ALA A 160 -7.09 -6.61 -2.71
N TYR A 161 -7.45 -7.75 -2.16
CA TYR A 161 -6.92 -9.07 -2.55
C TYR A 161 -8.01 -9.92 -3.16
N LEU A 162 -7.79 -10.43 -4.36
CA LEU A 162 -8.63 -11.46 -4.97
C LEU A 162 -8.04 -12.83 -4.67
N ILE A 163 -8.68 -13.55 -3.76
CA ILE A 163 -8.23 -14.88 -3.30
C ILE A 163 -9.25 -15.94 -3.67
N ASN A 164 -8.79 -17.11 -4.10
CA ASN A 164 -9.62 -18.27 -4.29
C ASN A 164 -9.77 -19.02 -2.97
N ALA A 165 -10.97 -19.01 -2.39
CA ALA A 165 -11.28 -19.69 -1.14
C ALA A 165 -12.16 -20.92 -1.40
N PHE A 166 -11.87 -22.02 -0.72
CA PHE A 166 -12.68 -23.24 -0.79
C PHE A 166 -13.92 -23.11 0.09
N ASP A 167 -15.12 -23.26 -0.50
CA ASP A 167 -16.39 -23.29 0.24
C ASP A 167 -16.72 -24.74 0.59
N THR A 168 -16.56 -25.09 1.87
CA THR A 168 -16.82 -26.43 2.38
C THR A 168 -18.26 -26.89 2.21
N ASN A 169 -19.25 -25.99 2.15
CA ASN A 169 -20.65 -26.37 1.98
C ASN A 169 -20.99 -26.70 0.52
N LYS A 170 -20.28 -26.04 -0.42
CA LYS A 170 -20.52 -26.24 -1.86
C LYS A 170 -19.52 -27.21 -2.49
N ASN A 171 -18.50 -27.60 -1.73
CA ASN A 171 -17.36 -28.40 -2.21
C ASN A 171 -16.73 -27.81 -3.48
N ASP A 172 -16.64 -26.48 -3.53
CA ASP A 172 -16.20 -25.73 -4.72
C ASP A 172 -15.34 -24.52 -4.33
N TYR A 173 -14.55 -24.01 -5.29
CA TYR A 173 -13.72 -22.82 -5.13
C TYR A 173 -14.49 -21.59 -5.58
N ASN A 174 -14.53 -20.59 -4.73
CA ASN A 174 -15.10 -19.29 -5.05
C ASN A 174 -14.05 -18.20 -4.86
N SER A 175 -13.93 -17.32 -5.83
CA SER A 175 -13.11 -16.11 -5.71
C SER A 175 -13.75 -15.17 -4.67
N LYS A 176 -12.95 -14.69 -3.74
CA LYS A 176 -13.33 -13.72 -2.70
C LYS A 176 -12.46 -12.50 -2.81
N LEU A 177 -13.10 -11.34 -2.77
CA LEU A 177 -12.44 -10.06 -2.65
C LEU A 177 -12.35 -9.69 -1.17
N ILE A 178 -11.15 -9.51 -0.69
CA ILE A 178 -10.81 -9.09 0.67
C ILE A 178 -10.37 -7.64 0.62
N HIS A 179 -10.87 -6.81 1.50
CA HIS A 179 -10.48 -5.42 1.66
C HIS A 179 -9.90 -5.18 3.04
N ASP A 180 -8.74 -4.58 3.08
CA ASP A 180 -8.02 -4.25 4.31
C ASP A 180 -7.60 -2.77 4.26
N LEU A 181 -8.21 -1.95 5.14
CA LEU A 181 -7.83 -0.55 5.27
C LEU A 181 -6.56 -0.44 6.10
N GLY A 182 -5.51 0.14 5.53
CA GLY A 182 -4.20 0.23 6.12
C GLY A 182 -3.67 1.64 6.26
N ILE A 183 -2.67 1.77 7.13
CA ILE A 183 -1.81 2.94 7.25
C ILE A 183 -0.40 2.50 6.92
N ASN A 184 0.23 3.15 5.95
CA ASN A 184 1.62 2.95 5.57
C ASN A 184 2.47 4.08 6.10
N VAL A 185 3.65 3.74 6.62
CA VAL A 185 4.70 4.70 6.96
C VAL A 185 6.02 4.19 6.39
N GLY A 186 6.76 5.06 5.72
CA GLY A 186 8.00 4.67 5.07
C GLY A 186 9.03 5.78 4.95
N VAL A 187 10.23 5.37 4.59
CA VAL A 187 11.33 6.25 4.26
C VAL A 187 11.54 6.17 2.76
N CYS A 188 11.69 7.31 2.12
CA CYS A 188 12.00 7.39 0.70
C CYS A 188 13.38 7.99 0.46
N PHE A 189 14.07 7.45 -0.54
CA PHE A 189 15.38 7.90 -1.00
C PHE A 189 15.26 8.26 -2.47
N GLN A 190 15.61 9.51 -2.79
CA GLN A 190 15.65 9.97 -4.17
C GLN A 190 17.10 9.98 -4.65
N ILE A 191 17.37 9.22 -5.69
CA ILE A 191 18.67 9.18 -6.34
C ILE A 191 18.53 9.96 -7.65
N LYS A 192 19.13 11.14 -7.73
CA LYS A 192 19.20 11.90 -8.99
C LYS A 192 20.05 11.12 -9.98
N GLY A 193 19.50 10.96 -11.19
CA GLY A 193 20.16 10.19 -12.23
C GLY A 193 21.53 10.75 -12.61
N TRP A 194 22.36 9.85 -13.11
CA TRP A 194 23.64 10.13 -13.76
C TRP A 194 23.39 10.76 -15.12
#